data_57959f57f899b5371db5d852c62c0c4b
#
_entry.id   57959f57f899b5371db5d852c62c0c4b
#
_cell.length_a   1.000
_cell.length_b   1.000
_cell.length_c   1.000
_cell.angle_alpha   90.00
_cell.angle_beta   90.00
_cell.angle_gamma   90.00
#
_symmetry.space_group_name_H-M   'P 1'
#
loop_
_entity.id
_entity.type
_entity.pdbx_description
1 polymer ?
#
loop_
_entity_poly.entity_id
_entity_poly.type
_entity_poly.pdbx_seq_one_letter_code
_entity_poly.pdbx_strand_id
1 'polypeptide(L)'
;MSIRKMIALHPDVAGDPNEELSVAARHAMFCAALCTSCADACSAEEADMRQCIRSCLDCADICEAMTKVAVRRTGENVDVVRMLLETCLSTCELCAEECEKHEHEHCRLCALMCRECAGDCRAALPAFQLAA
;
A
#
# COMPACT_ATOMS: atom_id res chain seq x y z
N MET A 1 -10.77 -10.12 14.08
CA MET A 1 -11.14 -9.37 12.88
C MET A 1 -10.06 -9.57 11.83
N SER A 2 -10.42 -9.90 10.59
CA SER A 2 -9.43 -10.34 9.61
C SER A 2 -9.83 -9.97 8.19
N ILE A 3 -8.98 -9.20 7.50
CA ILE A 3 -9.14 -8.89 6.07
C ILE A 3 -9.12 -10.19 5.28
N ARG A 4 -8.19 -11.08 5.58
CA ARG A 4 -8.05 -12.39 4.96
C ARG A 4 -9.38 -13.17 5.01
N LYS A 5 -9.98 -13.24 6.18
CA LYS A 5 -11.24 -13.96 6.38
C LYS A 5 -12.39 -13.30 5.61
N MET A 6 -12.45 -11.99 5.61
CA MET A 6 -13.48 -11.27 4.86
C MET A 6 -13.38 -11.51 3.36
N ILE A 7 -12.17 -11.51 2.81
CA ILE A 7 -11.97 -11.84 1.38
C ILE A 7 -12.47 -13.26 1.09
N ALA A 8 -12.11 -14.22 1.94
CA ALA A 8 -12.48 -15.63 1.76
C ALA A 8 -13.99 -15.87 1.86
N LEU A 9 -14.71 -15.03 2.60
CA LEU A 9 -16.16 -15.17 2.79
C LEU A 9 -17.00 -14.66 1.63
N HIS A 10 -16.39 -13.94 0.67
CA HIS A 10 -17.14 -13.46 -0.49
C HIS A 10 -17.69 -14.66 -1.29
N PRO A 11 -19.01 -14.64 -1.63
CA PRO A 11 -19.64 -15.79 -2.32
C PRO A 11 -18.93 -16.21 -3.61
N ASP A 12 -18.33 -15.27 -4.33
CA ASP A 12 -17.68 -15.55 -5.63
C ASP A 12 -16.22 -16.00 -5.52
N VAL A 13 -15.69 -16.15 -4.31
CA VAL A 13 -14.25 -16.42 -4.10
C VAL A 13 -13.96 -17.89 -3.79
N ALA A 14 -15.00 -18.68 -3.48
CA ALA A 14 -14.87 -20.11 -3.19
C ALA A 14 -13.91 -20.45 -2.04
N GLY A 15 -13.82 -19.56 -1.04
CA GLY A 15 -13.03 -19.77 0.17
C GLY A 15 -11.54 -19.42 0.05
N ASP A 16 -11.07 -19.01 -1.11
CA ASP A 16 -9.66 -18.63 -1.30
C ASP A 16 -9.41 -17.21 -0.80
N PRO A 17 -8.62 -17.01 0.29
CA PRO A 17 -8.33 -15.67 0.81
C PRO A 17 -7.29 -14.92 -0.01
N ASN A 18 -6.56 -15.58 -0.93
CA ASN A 18 -5.36 -15.09 -1.59
C ASN A 18 -4.42 -14.45 -0.55
N GLU A 19 -3.56 -15.29 0.04
CA GLU A 19 -2.72 -14.88 1.20
C GLU A 19 -1.90 -13.64 0.92
N GLU A 20 -1.20 -13.60 -0.20
CA GLU A 20 -0.30 -12.49 -0.54
C GLU A 20 -1.08 -11.19 -0.71
N LEU A 21 -2.24 -11.24 -1.36
CA LEU A 21 -3.09 -10.06 -1.50
C LEU A 21 -3.64 -9.61 -0.14
N SER A 22 -4.01 -10.54 0.71
CA SER A 22 -4.53 -10.24 2.05
C SER A 22 -3.48 -9.51 2.89
N VAL A 23 -2.21 -9.95 2.81
CA VAL A 23 -1.10 -9.29 3.50
C VAL A 23 -0.86 -7.90 2.92
N ALA A 24 -0.84 -7.79 1.58
CA ALA A 24 -0.65 -6.50 0.90
C ALA A 24 -1.76 -5.51 1.27
N ALA A 25 -3.02 -5.95 1.30
CA ALA A 25 -4.15 -5.08 1.67
C ALA A 25 -4.03 -4.57 3.10
N ARG A 26 -3.65 -5.44 4.04
CA ARG A 26 -3.46 -5.05 5.44
C ARG A 26 -2.32 -4.06 5.61
N HIS A 27 -1.19 -4.32 4.99
CA HIS A 27 -0.03 -3.44 5.09
C HIS A 27 -0.22 -2.13 4.32
N ALA A 28 -0.98 -2.14 3.23
CA ALA A 28 -1.38 -0.91 2.54
C ALA A 28 -2.23 -0.03 3.46
N MET A 29 -3.12 -0.61 4.24
CA MET A 29 -3.91 0.13 5.22
C MET A 29 -3.01 0.78 6.29
N PHE A 30 -2.05 0.03 6.82
CA PHE A 30 -1.07 0.57 7.78
C PHE A 30 -0.21 1.65 7.12
N CYS A 31 0.24 1.42 5.89
CA CYS A 31 1.05 2.38 5.14
C CYS A 31 0.29 3.69 4.93
N ALA A 32 -0.99 3.63 4.57
CA ALA A 32 -1.82 4.83 4.43
C ALA A 32 -1.86 5.63 5.73
N ALA A 33 -2.03 4.96 6.86
CA ALA A 33 -2.04 5.62 8.17
C ALA A 33 -0.69 6.26 8.51
N LEU A 34 0.41 5.53 8.31
CA LEU A 34 1.75 6.03 8.61
C LEU A 34 2.15 7.18 7.69
N CYS A 35 1.85 7.08 6.39
CA CYS A 35 2.11 8.16 5.45
C CYS A 35 1.33 9.43 5.81
N THR A 36 0.07 9.28 6.20
CA THR A 36 -0.75 10.42 6.63
C THR A 36 -0.16 11.08 7.87
N SER A 37 0.23 10.28 8.86
CA SER A 37 0.86 10.77 10.08
C SER A 37 2.20 11.45 9.80
N CYS A 38 3.01 10.85 8.93
CA CYS A 38 4.30 11.42 8.54
C CYS A 38 4.12 12.75 7.80
N ALA A 39 3.14 12.86 6.91
CA ALA A 39 2.85 14.11 6.21
C ALA A 39 2.52 15.24 7.20
N ASP A 40 1.70 14.95 8.20
CA ASP A 40 1.36 15.93 9.22
C ASP A 40 2.58 16.32 10.07
N ALA A 41 3.37 15.33 10.47
CA ALA A 41 4.61 15.55 11.22
C ALA A 41 5.60 16.41 10.42
N CYS A 42 5.73 16.13 9.12
CA CYS A 42 6.57 16.94 8.22
C CYS A 42 6.14 18.42 8.20
N SER A 43 4.84 18.67 8.29
CA SER A 43 4.33 20.05 8.26
C SER A 43 4.73 20.84 9.51
N ALA A 44 5.11 20.16 10.59
CA ALA A 44 5.56 20.79 11.83
C ALA A 44 7.09 20.94 11.91
N GLU A 45 7.84 20.41 10.95
CA GLU A 45 9.30 20.55 10.91
C GLU A 45 9.70 21.92 10.37
N GLU A 46 10.86 22.43 10.82
CA GLU A 46 11.37 23.72 10.35
C GLU A 46 11.96 23.64 8.93
N ALA A 47 12.51 22.48 8.57
CA ALA A 47 13.08 22.27 7.24
C ALA A 47 11.99 22.28 6.16
N ASP A 48 12.39 22.47 4.90
CA ASP A 48 11.47 22.40 3.77
C ASP A 48 11.13 20.92 3.50
N MET A 49 9.92 20.52 3.88
CA MET A 49 9.43 19.17 3.77
C MET A 49 8.33 19.02 2.72
N ARG A 50 8.16 20.02 1.85
CA ARG A 50 7.02 20.04 0.90
C ARG A 50 6.94 18.81 0.04
N GLN A 51 8.07 18.34 -0.51
CA GLN A 51 8.04 17.16 -1.37
C GLN A 51 7.76 15.88 -0.58
N CYS A 52 8.27 15.78 0.64
CA CYS A 52 7.98 14.64 1.52
C CYS A 52 6.48 14.60 1.88
N ILE A 53 5.89 15.76 2.18
CA ILE A 53 4.44 15.86 2.47
C ILE A 53 3.64 15.37 1.26
N ARG A 54 3.96 15.85 0.07
CA ARG A 54 3.25 15.45 -1.16
C ARG A 54 3.38 13.96 -1.44
N SER A 55 4.60 13.43 -1.35
CA SER A 55 4.84 11.99 -1.57
C SER A 55 4.10 11.13 -0.57
N CYS A 56 4.08 11.54 0.70
CA CYS A 56 3.36 10.80 1.74
C CYS A 56 1.85 10.82 1.49
N LEU A 57 1.29 11.96 1.09
CA LEU A 57 -0.15 12.05 0.80
C LEU A 57 -0.52 11.26 -0.45
N ASP A 58 0.29 11.32 -1.50
CA ASP A 58 0.06 10.50 -2.70
C ASP A 58 0.08 9.02 -2.35
N CYS A 59 1.07 8.59 -1.58
CA CYS A 59 1.21 7.20 -1.16
C CYS A 59 0.03 6.77 -0.29
N ALA A 60 -0.41 7.60 0.65
CA ALA A 60 -1.56 7.31 1.50
C ALA A 60 -2.82 7.09 0.67
N ASP A 61 -3.07 7.95 -0.33
CA ASP A 61 -4.26 7.84 -1.18
C ASP A 61 -4.24 6.58 -2.03
N ILE A 62 -3.09 6.24 -2.63
CA ILE A 62 -2.96 5.03 -3.44
C ILE A 62 -3.09 3.77 -2.58
N CYS A 63 -2.45 3.75 -1.41
CA CYS A 63 -2.55 2.61 -0.48
C CYS A 63 -3.98 2.39 -0.02
N GLU A 64 -4.71 3.47 0.28
CA GLU A 64 -6.11 3.38 0.68
C GLU A 64 -6.98 2.82 -0.44
N ALA A 65 -6.80 3.29 -1.67
CA ALA A 65 -7.52 2.77 -2.84
C ALA A 65 -7.21 1.28 -3.05
N MET A 66 -5.94 0.89 -2.94
CA MET A 66 -5.52 -0.50 -3.09
C MET A 66 -6.18 -1.39 -2.04
N THR A 67 -6.21 -0.96 -0.78
CA THR A 67 -6.87 -1.71 0.29
C THR A 67 -8.34 -1.95 -0.03
N LYS A 68 -9.05 -0.90 -0.44
CA LYS A 68 -10.49 -0.98 -0.72
C LYS A 68 -10.81 -1.91 -1.88
N VAL A 69 -10.03 -1.86 -2.95
CA VAL A 69 -10.25 -2.74 -4.11
C VAL A 69 -9.84 -4.18 -3.80
N ALA A 70 -8.73 -4.37 -3.09
CA ALA A 70 -8.24 -5.70 -2.73
C ALA A 70 -9.24 -6.48 -1.89
N VAL A 71 -9.91 -5.83 -0.92
CA VAL A 71 -10.89 -6.53 -0.08
C VAL A 71 -12.17 -6.90 -0.83
N ARG A 72 -12.37 -6.36 -2.03
CA ARG A 72 -13.47 -6.73 -2.93
C ARG A 72 -13.02 -7.66 -4.05
N ARG A 73 -11.84 -8.25 -3.94
CA ARG A 73 -11.28 -9.12 -4.98
C ARG A 73 -12.22 -10.27 -5.32
N THR A 74 -12.50 -10.42 -6.61
CA THR A 74 -13.16 -11.59 -7.19
C THR A 74 -12.43 -11.95 -8.49
N GLY A 75 -12.94 -12.91 -9.27
CA GLY A 75 -12.39 -13.20 -10.59
C GLY A 75 -12.68 -12.11 -11.62
N GLU A 76 -13.60 -11.18 -11.31
CA GLU A 76 -14.07 -10.17 -12.26
C GLU A 76 -13.26 -8.88 -12.25
N ASN A 77 -12.49 -8.61 -11.20
CA ASN A 77 -11.70 -7.37 -11.08
C ASN A 77 -10.19 -7.60 -11.06
N VAL A 78 -9.73 -8.68 -11.66
CA VAL A 78 -8.30 -9.06 -11.71
C VAL A 78 -7.44 -7.93 -12.28
N ASP A 79 -7.89 -7.32 -13.37
CA ASP A 79 -7.12 -6.25 -14.03
C ASP A 79 -6.98 -5.02 -13.14
N VAL A 80 -8.05 -4.62 -12.45
CA VAL A 80 -8.01 -3.47 -11.55
C VAL A 80 -7.11 -3.75 -10.35
N VAL A 81 -7.19 -4.95 -9.77
CA VAL A 81 -6.31 -5.36 -8.67
C VAL A 81 -4.85 -5.30 -9.11
N ARG A 82 -4.53 -5.85 -10.29
CA ARG A 82 -3.17 -5.82 -10.82
C ARG A 82 -2.67 -4.38 -10.97
N MET A 83 -3.46 -3.51 -11.61
CA MET A 83 -3.09 -2.12 -11.83
C MET A 83 -2.82 -1.38 -10.53
N LEU A 84 -3.64 -1.62 -9.52
CA LEU A 84 -3.44 -1.00 -8.21
C LEU A 84 -2.24 -1.55 -7.47
N LEU A 85 -1.98 -2.87 -7.57
CA LEU A 85 -0.76 -3.46 -6.99
C LEU A 85 0.50 -2.84 -7.62
N GLU A 86 0.51 -2.70 -8.95
CA GLU A 86 1.63 -2.08 -9.66
C GLU A 86 1.81 -0.62 -9.25
N THR A 87 0.72 0.13 -9.21
CA THR A 87 0.76 1.55 -8.81
C THR A 87 1.17 1.71 -7.35
N CYS A 88 0.63 0.88 -6.47
CA CYS A 88 0.97 0.91 -5.04
C CYS A 88 2.44 0.58 -4.83
N LEU A 89 2.94 -0.45 -5.51
CA LEU A 89 4.37 -0.81 -5.48
C LEU A 89 5.24 0.38 -5.85
N SER A 90 4.98 0.99 -7.01
CA SER A 90 5.79 2.11 -7.51
C SER A 90 5.68 3.34 -6.59
N THR A 91 4.48 3.66 -6.12
CA THR A 91 4.24 4.82 -5.26
C THR A 91 4.91 4.65 -3.90
N CYS A 92 4.84 3.45 -3.33
CA CYS A 92 5.51 3.14 -2.06
C CYS A 92 7.04 3.26 -2.21
N GLU A 93 7.61 2.80 -3.31
CA GLU A 93 9.05 2.93 -3.55
C GLU A 93 9.46 4.40 -3.66
N LEU A 94 8.70 5.21 -4.40
CA LEU A 94 8.96 6.64 -4.54
C LEU A 94 8.85 7.37 -3.20
N CYS A 95 7.84 7.03 -2.40
CA CYS A 95 7.65 7.64 -1.09
C CYS A 95 8.80 7.25 -0.14
N ALA A 96 9.21 5.98 -0.16
CA ALA A 96 10.35 5.52 0.64
C ALA A 96 11.62 6.29 0.28
N GLU A 97 11.89 6.45 -1.02
CA GLU A 97 13.07 7.20 -1.48
C GLU A 97 13.06 8.64 -0.98
N GLU A 98 11.90 9.30 -1.02
CA GLU A 98 11.78 10.67 -0.53
C GLU A 98 11.98 10.74 0.98
N CYS A 99 11.31 9.87 1.75
CA CYS A 99 11.44 9.82 3.20
C CYS A 99 12.87 9.52 3.65
N GLU A 100 13.59 8.66 2.90
CA GLU A 100 14.97 8.29 3.21
C GLU A 100 15.97 9.44 3.06
N LYS A 101 15.59 10.54 2.41
CA LYS A 101 16.40 11.75 2.32
C LYS A 101 16.43 12.57 3.61
N HIS A 102 15.57 12.27 4.57
CA HIS A 102 15.39 13.05 5.78
C HIS A 102 15.79 12.23 7.01
N GLU A 103 16.34 12.89 8.02
CA GLU A 103 16.86 12.22 9.21
C GLU A 103 15.83 12.08 10.34
N HIS A 104 14.64 12.66 10.17
CA HIS A 104 13.58 12.59 11.18
C HIS A 104 13.12 11.15 11.37
N GLU A 105 12.89 10.76 12.63
CA GLU A 105 12.49 9.38 12.95
C GLU A 105 11.17 9.01 12.29
N HIS A 106 10.20 9.94 12.23
CA HIS A 106 8.93 9.65 11.56
C HIS A 106 9.11 9.37 10.06
N CYS A 107 10.06 10.04 9.40
CA CYS A 107 10.39 9.77 8.00
C CYS A 107 11.02 8.39 7.84
N ARG A 108 11.90 8.01 8.77
CA ARG A 108 12.53 6.69 8.76
C ARG A 108 11.49 5.57 8.90
N LEU A 109 10.57 5.72 9.84
CA LEU A 109 9.53 4.72 10.06
C LEU A 109 8.56 4.65 8.87
N CYS A 110 8.22 5.80 8.28
CA CYS A 110 7.39 5.86 7.09
C CYS A 110 8.06 5.13 5.92
N ALA A 111 9.35 5.37 5.70
CA ALA A 111 10.12 4.68 4.66
C ALA A 111 10.12 3.16 4.85
N LEU A 112 10.33 2.69 6.08
CA LEU A 112 10.30 1.25 6.39
C LEU A 112 8.93 0.64 6.04
N MET A 113 7.84 1.31 6.42
CA MET A 113 6.49 0.83 6.10
C MET A 113 6.26 0.82 4.59
N CYS A 114 6.70 1.86 3.88
CA CYS A 114 6.58 1.92 2.42
C CYS A 114 7.36 0.77 1.76
N ARG A 115 8.56 0.48 2.21
CA ARG A 115 9.37 -0.64 1.68
C ARG A 115 8.68 -1.98 1.94
N GLU A 116 8.12 -2.18 3.11
CA GLU A 116 7.38 -3.39 3.44
C GLU A 116 6.16 -3.55 2.54
N CYS A 117 5.36 -2.50 2.40
CA CYS A 117 4.17 -2.52 1.55
C CYS A 117 4.53 -2.78 0.09
N ALA A 118 5.60 -2.17 -0.42
CA ALA A 118 6.08 -2.43 -1.78
C ALA A 118 6.46 -3.91 -1.97
N GLY A 119 7.14 -4.50 -0.99
CA GLY A 119 7.49 -5.92 -1.01
C GLY A 119 6.28 -6.83 -1.04
N ASP A 120 5.25 -6.49 -0.27
CA ASP A 120 4.00 -7.25 -0.23
C ASP A 120 3.25 -7.16 -1.55
N CYS A 121 3.21 -5.99 -2.17
CA CYS A 121 2.60 -5.81 -3.50
C CYS A 121 3.33 -6.63 -4.54
N ARG A 122 4.66 -6.64 -4.49
CA ARG A 122 5.48 -7.46 -5.40
C ARG A 122 5.19 -8.94 -5.23
N ALA A 123 5.02 -9.41 -4.00
CA ALA A 123 4.70 -10.80 -3.70
C ALA A 123 3.30 -11.19 -4.19
N ALA A 124 2.34 -10.26 -4.18
CA ALA A 124 0.97 -10.52 -4.61
C ALA A 124 0.79 -10.49 -6.13
N LEU A 125 1.62 -9.73 -6.86
CA LEU A 125 1.46 -9.50 -8.30
C LEU A 125 1.39 -10.77 -9.16
N PRO A 126 2.22 -11.82 -8.93
CA PRO A 126 2.18 -13.00 -9.80
C PRO A 126 0.81 -13.65 -9.94
N ALA A 127 -0.03 -13.58 -8.91
CA ALA A 127 -1.38 -14.18 -8.95
C ALA A 127 -2.35 -13.40 -9.86
N PHE A 128 -1.99 -12.19 -10.27
CA PHE A 128 -2.86 -11.30 -11.06
C PHE A 128 -2.29 -10.96 -12.43
N GLN A 129 -1.12 -11.49 -12.78
CA GLN A 129 -0.52 -11.23 -14.08
C GLN A 129 -1.22 -12.02 -15.17
N LEU A 130 -1.25 -11.43 -16.37
CA LEU A 130 -1.82 -12.10 -17.53
C LEU A 130 -0.99 -13.33 -17.86
N ALA A 131 -1.67 -14.42 -18.23
CA ALA A 131 -1.00 -15.59 -18.77
C ALA A 131 -0.29 -15.20 -20.07
N ALA A 132 0.95 -15.66 -20.21
CA ALA A 132 1.75 -15.38 -21.41
C ALA A 132 1.17 -16.11 -22.63
#